data_0170efd6e8f68e1da7a8dbeb82fb5a89
#
_entry.id   0170efd6e8f68e1da7a8dbeb82fb5a89
#
_cell.length_a   1.000
_cell.length_b   1.000
_cell.length_c   1.000
_cell.angle_alpha   90.00
_cell.angle_beta   90.00
_cell.angle_gamma   90.00
#
_symmetry.space_group_name_H-M   'P 1'
#
loop_
_entity.id
_entity.type
_entity.pdbx_description
1 polymer ?
#
loop_
_entity_poly.entity_id
_entity_poly.type
_entity_poly.pdbx_seq_one_letter_code
_entity_poly.pdbx_strand_id
1 'polypeptide(L)'
;PDFPTQYYYRHPRSYTRRAIFSIDEPAPTVRGVNRPMPASYHFHPGDAIQSNPENISSLTYKERAQLQTFPPTFKWPSNASEADIMVGNAIPVELSKQIALSITAFHNGEDCPLSFQSWLEIRKNLTVESAKDIVSHLRKVNSILKMKSTDDIDAYQENLIQIKEFKNQEKTVINKETRALIYLQQYNEFNSPN
;
A
#
# COMPACT_ATOMS: atom_id res chain seq x y z
N PRO A 1 -2.66 10.65 11.75
CA PRO A 1 -3.97 10.87 12.36
C PRO A 1 -3.98 10.28 13.76
N ASP A 2 -4.41 11.08 14.74
CA ASP A 2 -4.57 10.61 16.12
C ASP A 2 -5.90 9.88 16.21
N PHE A 3 -5.86 8.55 16.26
CA PHE A 3 -7.04 7.74 16.54
C PHE A 3 -7.17 7.58 18.07
N PRO A 4 -8.39 7.68 18.63
CA PRO A 4 -8.60 7.63 20.07
C PRO A 4 -8.39 6.23 20.66
N THR A 5 -8.30 5.19 19.84
CA THR A 5 -8.18 3.80 20.27
C THR A 5 -7.16 3.04 19.45
N GLN A 6 -6.44 2.10 20.09
CA GLN A 6 -5.49 1.20 19.44
C GLN A 6 -6.20 0.15 18.54
N TYR A 7 -7.44 -0.21 18.90
CA TYR A 7 -8.23 -1.20 18.20
C TYR A 7 -9.61 -0.65 17.89
N TYR A 8 -10.17 -1.06 16.73
CA TYR A 8 -11.51 -0.66 16.33
C TYR A 8 -12.31 -1.82 15.76
N TYR A 9 -13.61 -1.74 15.95
CA TYR A 9 -14.56 -2.69 15.38
C TYR A 9 -15.03 -2.23 14.00
N ARG A 10 -15.06 -3.16 13.06
CA ARG A 10 -15.68 -2.99 11.76
C ARG A 10 -16.64 -4.13 11.49
N HIS A 11 -17.92 -3.82 11.37
CA HIS A 11 -18.97 -4.83 11.16
C HIS A 11 -18.62 -5.73 9.96
N PRO A 12 -18.45 -7.07 10.15
CA PRO A 12 -18.07 -7.99 9.09
C PRO A 12 -19.25 -8.25 8.16
N ARG A 13 -19.00 -8.66 6.91
CA ARG A 13 -20.06 -9.14 6.00
C ARG A 13 -20.58 -10.51 6.39
N SER A 14 -19.77 -11.27 7.07
CA SER A 14 -20.07 -12.61 7.59
C SER A 14 -19.43 -12.72 8.96
N TYR A 15 -20.13 -13.30 9.90
CA TYR A 15 -19.62 -13.57 11.26
C TYR A 15 -18.48 -14.61 11.30
N THR A 16 -18.20 -15.26 10.16
CA THR A 16 -17.01 -16.12 10.00
C THR A 16 -15.73 -15.34 9.70
N ARG A 17 -15.77 -14.01 9.68
CA ARG A 17 -14.63 -13.14 9.41
C ARG A 17 -14.32 -12.30 10.63
N ARG A 18 -13.03 -12.02 10.81
CA ARG A 18 -12.59 -11.08 11.85
C ARG A 18 -13.27 -9.71 11.70
N ALA A 19 -13.46 -9.04 12.82
CA ALA A 19 -14.11 -7.74 12.87
C ALA A 19 -13.32 -6.69 13.68
N ILE A 20 -12.31 -7.10 14.45
CA ILE A 20 -11.47 -6.19 15.22
C ILE A 20 -10.10 -6.05 14.54
N PHE A 21 -9.71 -4.81 14.34
CA PHE A 21 -8.50 -4.40 13.63
C PHE A 21 -7.66 -3.48 14.49
N SER A 22 -6.32 -3.54 14.35
CA SER A 22 -5.40 -2.56 14.92
C SER A 22 -5.28 -1.35 14.00
N ILE A 23 -5.00 -0.18 14.59
CA ILE A 23 -4.64 1.01 13.81
C ILE A 23 -3.27 0.88 13.12
N ASP A 24 -2.44 -0.05 13.56
CA ASP A 24 -1.10 -0.30 13.01
C ASP A 24 -1.10 -1.26 11.80
N GLU A 25 -2.28 -1.77 11.40
CA GLU A 25 -2.42 -2.62 10.24
C GLU A 25 -3.17 -1.90 9.10
N PRO A 26 -3.01 -2.35 7.84
CA PRO A 26 -3.76 -1.77 6.73
C PRO A 26 -5.27 -1.83 6.96
N ALA A 27 -5.93 -0.68 6.83
CA ALA A 27 -7.35 -0.58 7.05
C ALA A 27 -8.14 -1.43 6.04
N PRO A 28 -9.15 -2.18 6.49
CA PRO A 28 -10.05 -2.88 5.58
C PRO A 28 -10.91 -1.88 4.80
N THR A 29 -11.49 -2.32 3.69
CA THR A 29 -12.36 -1.49 2.84
C THR A 29 -13.35 -0.67 3.66
N VAL A 30 -13.30 0.64 3.57
CA VAL A 30 -14.27 1.55 4.18
C VAL A 30 -15.62 1.37 3.49
N ARG A 31 -16.71 1.37 4.28
CA ARG A 31 -18.07 1.16 3.78
C ARG A 31 -19.03 2.21 4.34
N GLY A 32 -20.10 2.50 3.60
CA GLY A 32 -21.13 3.44 4.02
C GLY A 32 -21.96 2.99 5.22
N VAL A 33 -21.98 1.69 5.53
CA VAL A 33 -22.68 1.16 6.71
C VAL A 33 -21.68 1.06 7.86
N ASN A 34 -21.98 1.78 8.94
CA ASN A 34 -21.24 1.73 10.19
C ASN A 34 -22.18 1.24 11.31
N ARG A 35 -21.81 0.18 11.98
CA ARG A 35 -22.60 -0.41 13.07
C ARG A 35 -21.72 -0.60 14.29
N PRO A 36 -22.21 -0.34 15.50
CA PRO A 36 -21.49 -0.64 16.73
C PRO A 36 -21.24 -2.15 16.86
N MET A 37 -20.24 -2.49 17.66
CA MET A 37 -19.99 -3.88 18.03
C MET A 37 -21.19 -4.40 18.85
N PRO A 38 -21.81 -5.53 18.47
CA PRO A 38 -22.88 -6.11 19.26
C PRO A 38 -22.35 -6.67 20.57
N ALA A 39 -23.15 -6.56 21.65
CA ALA A 39 -22.78 -7.11 22.96
C ALA A 39 -22.54 -8.62 22.94
N SER A 40 -23.17 -9.32 21.97
CA SER A 40 -23.01 -10.76 21.74
C SER A 40 -21.85 -11.11 20.80
N TYR A 41 -20.93 -10.18 20.54
CA TYR A 41 -19.81 -10.47 19.66
C TYR A 41 -18.89 -11.53 20.26
N HIS A 42 -18.61 -12.58 19.48
CA HIS A 42 -17.64 -13.61 19.84
C HIS A 42 -16.34 -13.35 19.06
N PHE A 43 -15.22 -13.27 19.79
CA PHE A 43 -13.92 -13.01 19.17
C PHE A 43 -13.57 -14.07 18.12
N HIS A 44 -13.18 -13.58 16.97
CA HIS A 44 -12.66 -14.42 15.89
C HIS A 44 -11.15 -14.64 16.12
N PRO A 45 -10.60 -15.85 15.84
CA PRO A 45 -9.16 -16.12 16.01
C PRO A 45 -8.22 -15.15 15.28
N GLY A 46 -8.70 -14.51 14.22
CA GLY A 46 -7.95 -13.51 13.45
C GLY A 46 -8.15 -12.07 13.89
N ASP A 47 -8.89 -11.79 14.98
CA ASP A 47 -9.03 -10.44 15.52
C ASP A 47 -7.70 -9.95 16.09
N ALA A 48 -7.45 -8.66 15.98
CA ALA A 48 -6.20 -8.04 16.44
C ALA A 48 -6.04 -8.12 17.98
N ILE A 49 -7.13 -8.33 18.71
CA ILE A 49 -7.14 -8.58 20.16
C ILE A 49 -8.21 -9.59 20.50
N GLN A 50 -7.97 -10.41 21.54
CA GLN A 50 -8.86 -11.51 21.96
C GLN A 50 -9.54 -11.24 23.31
N SER A 51 -9.33 -10.08 23.92
CA SER A 51 -9.84 -9.75 25.26
C SER A 51 -10.17 -8.27 25.42
N ASN A 52 -11.04 -7.97 26.36
CA ASN A 52 -11.43 -6.64 26.81
C ASN A 52 -12.05 -5.73 25.72
N PRO A 53 -13.33 -5.96 25.37
CA PRO A 53 -14.05 -5.15 24.38
C PRO A 53 -14.45 -3.75 24.85
N GLU A 54 -14.25 -3.38 26.13
CA GLU A 54 -14.76 -2.12 26.68
C GLU A 54 -14.24 -0.86 25.99
N ASN A 55 -13.08 -0.94 25.34
CA ASN A 55 -12.45 0.16 24.61
C ASN A 55 -12.53 0.00 23.07
N ILE A 56 -13.30 -0.96 22.57
CA ILE A 56 -13.40 -1.21 21.14
C ILE A 56 -14.67 -0.57 20.58
N SER A 57 -14.52 0.47 19.81
CA SER A 57 -15.62 1.16 19.13
C SER A 57 -15.45 1.12 17.61
N SER A 58 -16.54 1.33 16.90
CA SER A 58 -16.46 1.56 15.45
C SER A 58 -15.89 2.94 15.16
N LEU A 59 -15.06 3.06 14.14
CA LEU A 59 -14.55 4.36 13.69
C LEU A 59 -15.70 5.26 13.25
N THR A 60 -15.67 6.50 13.69
CA THR A 60 -16.59 7.55 13.25
C THR A 60 -16.42 7.84 11.75
N TYR A 61 -17.37 8.51 11.11
CA TYR A 61 -17.21 8.94 9.72
C TYR A 61 -16.01 9.86 9.54
N LYS A 62 -15.65 10.67 10.54
CA LYS A 62 -14.48 11.57 10.49
C LYS A 62 -13.17 10.79 10.48
N GLU A 63 -13.03 9.78 11.33
CA GLU A 63 -11.85 8.90 11.35
C GLU A 63 -11.72 8.09 10.07
N ARG A 64 -12.85 7.57 9.55
CA ARG A 64 -12.86 6.88 8.25
C ARG A 64 -12.57 7.81 7.09
N ALA A 65 -12.95 9.08 7.17
CA ALA A 65 -12.59 10.10 6.20
C ALA A 65 -11.07 10.36 6.18
N GLN A 66 -10.41 10.34 7.34
CA GLN A 66 -8.94 10.42 7.40
C GLN A 66 -8.28 9.22 6.70
N LEU A 67 -8.81 8.00 6.89
CA LEU A 67 -8.35 6.82 6.15
C LEU A 67 -8.53 6.95 4.62
N GLN A 68 -9.56 7.67 4.20
CA GLN A 68 -9.85 7.99 2.79
C GLN A 68 -9.13 9.28 2.32
N THR A 69 -8.21 9.80 3.13
CA THR A 69 -7.39 10.99 2.83
C THR A 69 -8.20 12.26 2.53
N PHE A 70 -9.40 12.40 3.11
CA PHE A 70 -10.17 13.65 3.01
C PHE A 70 -9.45 14.78 3.75
N PRO A 71 -9.42 16.00 3.18
CA PRO A 71 -8.82 17.15 3.87
C PRO A 71 -9.64 17.51 5.12
N PRO A 72 -8.98 17.99 6.21
CA PRO A 72 -9.66 18.38 7.44
C PRO A 72 -10.73 19.47 7.25
N THR A 73 -10.61 20.27 6.19
CA THR A 73 -11.54 21.34 5.83
C THR A 73 -12.77 20.88 5.05
N PHE A 74 -12.87 19.57 4.76
CA PHE A 74 -14.02 19.04 4.02
C PHE A 74 -15.31 19.21 4.83
N LYS A 75 -16.34 19.77 4.17
CA LYS A 75 -17.63 20.04 4.81
C LYS A 75 -18.53 18.81 4.71
N TRP A 76 -18.84 18.24 5.86
CA TRP A 76 -19.72 17.10 6.00
C TRP A 76 -21.17 17.52 6.20
N PRO A 77 -22.17 16.71 5.77
CA PRO A 77 -23.55 16.93 6.16
C PRO A 77 -23.71 16.81 7.67
N SER A 78 -24.75 17.48 8.20
CA SER A 78 -25.08 17.38 9.64
C SER A 78 -25.58 16.00 10.06
N ASN A 79 -26.14 15.25 9.12
CA ASN A 79 -26.59 13.88 9.33
C ASN A 79 -25.41 12.90 9.26
N ALA A 80 -25.08 12.23 10.38
CA ALA A 80 -23.99 11.29 10.45
C ALA A 80 -24.17 10.07 9.51
N SER A 81 -25.40 9.62 9.28
CA SER A 81 -25.67 8.49 8.38
C SER A 81 -25.40 8.85 6.91
N GLU A 82 -25.68 10.08 6.51
CA GLU A 82 -25.33 10.59 5.17
C GLU A 82 -23.82 10.72 5.02
N ALA A 83 -23.13 11.25 6.05
CA ALA A 83 -21.68 11.31 6.07
C ALA A 83 -21.04 9.92 5.98
N ASP A 84 -21.58 8.93 6.68
CA ASP A 84 -21.15 7.52 6.62
C ASP A 84 -21.26 6.96 5.20
N ILE A 85 -22.38 7.22 4.51
CA ILE A 85 -22.59 6.79 3.13
C ILE A 85 -21.61 7.49 2.19
N MET A 86 -21.42 8.80 2.35
CA MET A 86 -20.47 9.57 1.53
C MET A 86 -19.05 9.02 1.65
N VAL A 87 -18.54 8.83 2.86
CA VAL A 87 -17.21 8.28 3.10
C VAL A 87 -17.07 6.87 2.51
N GLY A 88 -18.09 6.03 2.69
CA GLY A 88 -18.04 4.63 2.23
C GLY A 88 -18.12 4.45 0.72
N ASN A 89 -18.68 5.44 0.00
CA ASN A 89 -18.77 5.44 -1.46
C ASN A 89 -17.65 6.23 -2.14
N ALA A 90 -16.83 6.94 -1.36
CA ALA A 90 -15.73 7.72 -1.90
C ALA A 90 -14.55 6.83 -2.30
N ILE A 91 -13.84 7.26 -3.33
CA ILE A 91 -12.47 6.83 -3.60
C ILE A 91 -11.54 7.69 -2.74
N PRO A 92 -10.43 7.13 -2.17
CA PRO A 92 -9.46 7.94 -1.43
C PRO A 92 -8.99 9.15 -2.23
N VAL A 93 -9.02 10.34 -1.62
CA VAL A 93 -8.80 11.62 -2.33
C VAL A 93 -7.43 11.66 -2.99
N GLU A 94 -6.37 11.24 -2.29
CA GLU A 94 -5.02 11.21 -2.85
C GLU A 94 -4.89 10.19 -3.99
N LEU A 95 -5.58 9.05 -3.92
CA LEU A 95 -5.63 8.09 -5.03
C LEU A 95 -6.32 8.71 -6.26
N SER A 96 -7.46 9.38 -6.05
CA SER A 96 -8.18 10.07 -7.14
C SER A 96 -7.31 11.15 -7.79
N LYS A 97 -6.54 11.90 -6.99
CA LYS A 97 -5.57 12.88 -7.47
C LYS A 97 -4.48 12.24 -8.35
N GLN A 98 -3.90 11.13 -7.92
CA GLN A 98 -2.89 10.42 -8.73
C GLN A 98 -3.47 9.90 -10.06
N ILE A 99 -4.70 9.37 -10.03
CA ILE A 99 -5.39 8.95 -11.24
C ILE A 99 -5.62 10.15 -12.17
N ALA A 100 -6.10 11.28 -11.64
CA ALA A 100 -6.32 12.49 -12.43
C ALA A 100 -5.02 13.03 -13.05
N LEU A 101 -3.93 13.08 -12.29
CA LEU A 101 -2.61 13.47 -12.80
C LEU A 101 -2.14 12.55 -13.93
N SER A 102 -2.31 11.25 -13.79
CA SER A 102 -1.96 10.27 -14.82
C SER A 102 -2.78 10.44 -16.09
N ILE A 103 -4.08 10.73 -15.97
CA ILE A 103 -4.96 11.01 -17.12
C ILE A 103 -4.54 12.32 -17.80
N THR A 104 -4.22 13.35 -17.03
CA THR A 104 -3.79 14.65 -17.55
C THR A 104 -2.47 14.53 -18.30
N ALA A 105 -1.48 13.85 -17.73
CA ALA A 105 -0.20 13.58 -18.37
C ALA A 105 -0.38 12.84 -19.70
N PHE A 106 -1.22 11.79 -19.72
CA PHE A 106 -1.55 11.07 -20.95
C PHE A 106 -2.20 11.97 -22.00
N HIS A 107 -3.14 12.81 -21.60
CA HIS A 107 -3.85 13.75 -22.50
C HIS A 107 -2.89 14.80 -23.09
N ASN A 108 -1.92 15.26 -22.33
CA ASN A 108 -0.91 16.21 -22.76
C ASN A 108 0.20 15.56 -23.62
N GLY A 109 0.17 14.27 -23.83
CA GLY A 109 1.23 13.53 -24.52
C GLY A 109 2.50 13.37 -23.67
N GLU A 110 2.40 13.62 -22.36
CA GLU A 110 3.47 13.43 -21.39
C GLU A 110 3.54 11.95 -21.02
N ASP A 111 4.75 11.44 -20.71
CA ASP A 111 4.90 10.10 -20.20
C ASP A 111 4.25 10.04 -18.79
N CYS A 112 3.24 9.20 -18.63
CA CYS A 112 2.62 8.96 -17.34
C CYS A 112 3.66 8.36 -16.39
N PRO A 113 3.77 8.83 -15.13
CA PRO A 113 4.67 8.23 -14.16
C PRO A 113 4.23 6.78 -13.90
N LEU A 114 4.91 5.85 -14.55
CA LEU A 114 4.64 4.42 -14.43
C LEU A 114 5.20 3.92 -13.09
N SER A 115 4.51 2.99 -12.44
CA SER A 115 5.16 2.20 -11.40
C SER A 115 6.31 1.39 -12.02
N PHE A 116 7.31 1.03 -11.22
CA PHE A 116 8.42 0.23 -11.72
C PHE A 116 7.95 -1.07 -12.41
N GLN A 117 6.94 -1.75 -11.85
CA GLN A 117 6.35 -2.94 -12.47
C GLN A 117 5.69 -2.60 -13.82
N SER A 118 4.84 -1.58 -13.86
CA SER A 118 4.18 -1.16 -15.11
C SER A 118 5.17 -0.70 -16.16
N TRP A 119 6.25 -0.03 -15.77
CA TRP A 119 7.34 0.34 -16.66
C TRP A 119 8.03 -0.88 -17.26
N LEU A 120 8.29 -1.93 -16.46
CA LEU A 120 8.84 -3.19 -16.96
C LEU A 120 7.92 -3.85 -17.99
N GLU A 121 6.62 -3.87 -17.75
CA GLU A 121 5.63 -4.47 -18.66
C GLU A 121 5.53 -3.68 -19.97
N ILE A 122 5.40 -2.36 -19.89
CA ILE A 122 5.10 -1.48 -21.04
C ILE A 122 6.38 -1.12 -21.81
N ARG A 123 7.41 -0.62 -21.13
CA ARG A 123 8.63 -0.10 -21.78
C ARG A 123 9.68 -1.18 -22.07
N LYS A 124 9.72 -2.26 -21.30
CA LYS A 124 10.62 -3.40 -21.50
C LYS A 124 9.93 -4.59 -22.17
N ASN A 125 8.63 -4.48 -22.44
CA ASN A 125 7.81 -5.52 -23.06
C ASN A 125 7.95 -6.89 -22.36
N LEU A 126 7.96 -6.87 -21.03
CA LEU A 126 8.02 -8.08 -20.22
C LEU A 126 6.61 -8.59 -19.91
N THR A 127 6.48 -9.90 -19.74
CA THR A 127 5.24 -10.49 -19.24
C THR A 127 5.00 -10.05 -17.79
N VAL A 128 3.75 -10.06 -17.35
CA VAL A 128 3.35 -9.71 -15.96
C VAL A 128 4.11 -10.57 -14.95
N GLU A 129 4.27 -11.86 -15.24
CA GLU A 129 5.01 -12.79 -14.38
C GLU A 129 6.50 -12.42 -14.30
N SER A 130 7.13 -12.10 -15.44
CA SER A 130 8.52 -11.68 -15.49
C SER A 130 8.76 -10.37 -14.76
N ALA A 131 7.85 -9.41 -14.89
CA ALA A 131 7.91 -8.13 -14.18
C ALA A 131 7.77 -8.33 -12.65
N LYS A 132 6.84 -9.17 -12.21
CA LYS A 132 6.67 -9.54 -10.78
C LYS A 132 7.90 -10.25 -10.22
N ASP A 133 8.52 -11.15 -10.97
CA ASP A 133 9.76 -11.83 -10.56
C ASP A 133 10.89 -10.82 -10.32
N ILE A 134 11.08 -9.86 -11.23
CA ILE A 134 12.08 -8.79 -11.10
C ILE A 134 11.79 -7.92 -9.87
N VAL A 135 10.54 -7.51 -9.64
CA VAL A 135 10.15 -6.72 -8.46
C VAL A 135 10.40 -7.50 -7.16
N SER A 136 10.14 -8.81 -7.16
CA SER A 136 10.40 -9.69 -6.03
C SER A 136 11.90 -9.77 -5.71
N HIS A 137 12.75 -9.94 -6.73
CA HIS A 137 14.21 -9.95 -6.56
C HIS A 137 14.72 -8.60 -6.05
N LEU A 138 14.19 -7.48 -6.54
CA LEU A 138 14.54 -6.15 -6.05
C LEU A 138 14.18 -5.96 -4.58
N ARG A 139 13.00 -6.43 -4.14
CA ARG A 139 12.60 -6.39 -2.72
C ARG A 139 13.55 -7.19 -1.85
N LYS A 140 13.98 -8.37 -2.31
CA LYS A 140 14.97 -9.19 -1.61
C LYS A 140 16.30 -8.46 -1.48
N VAL A 141 16.82 -7.88 -2.56
CA VAL A 141 18.03 -7.05 -2.54
C VAL A 141 17.90 -5.92 -1.54
N ASN A 142 16.79 -5.17 -1.58
CA ASN A 142 16.56 -4.05 -0.66
C ASN A 142 16.48 -4.48 0.80
N SER A 143 15.92 -5.65 1.10
CA SER A 143 15.85 -6.18 2.47
C SER A 143 17.25 -6.49 3.05
N ILE A 144 18.19 -6.87 2.21
CA ILE A 144 19.56 -7.26 2.62
C ILE A 144 20.49 -6.04 2.63
N LEU A 145 20.47 -5.24 1.57
CA LEU A 145 21.36 -4.08 1.40
C LEU A 145 20.85 -2.82 2.11
N LYS A 146 19.56 -2.78 2.53
CA LYS A 146 18.91 -1.62 3.14
C LYS A 146 19.15 -0.35 2.33
N MET A 147 18.89 -0.41 1.02
CA MET A 147 19.11 0.70 0.10
C MET A 147 18.40 1.96 0.59
N LYS A 148 19.18 3.02 0.86
CA LYS A 148 18.65 4.32 1.31
C LYS A 148 18.38 5.26 0.14
N SER A 149 19.07 5.07 -0.96
CA SER A 149 18.94 5.83 -2.19
C SER A 149 19.14 4.89 -3.39
N THR A 150 18.56 5.25 -4.52
CA THR A 150 18.75 4.54 -5.79
C THR A 150 19.91 5.11 -6.61
N ASP A 151 20.62 6.12 -6.10
CA ASP A 151 21.59 6.90 -6.85
C ASP A 151 22.95 6.21 -7.00
N ASP A 152 23.18 5.10 -6.26
CA ASP A 152 24.46 4.35 -6.31
C ASP A 152 24.21 2.84 -6.51
N ILE A 153 23.60 2.52 -7.63
CA ILE A 153 23.27 1.13 -7.98
C ILE A 153 24.53 0.29 -8.26
N ASP A 154 25.59 0.92 -8.81
CA ASP A 154 26.83 0.21 -9.09
C ASP A 154 27.51 -0.27 -7.80
N ALA A 155 27.56 0.58 -6.77
CA ALA A 155 28.03 0.17 -5.44
C ALA A 155 27.15 -0.90 -4.81
N TYR A 156 25.84 -0.89 -5.04
CA TYR A 156 24.97 -1.97 -4.59
C TYR A 156 25.22 -3.29 -5.32
N GLN A 157 25.54 -3.26 -6.61
CA GLN A 157 25.91 -4.47 -7.37
C GLN A 157 27.20 -5.07 -6.85
N GLU A 158 28.23 -4.26 -6.58
CA GLU A 158 29.50 -4.71 -6.01
C GLU A 158 29.30 -5.30 -4.61
N ASN A 159 28.54 -4.61 -3.76
CA ASN A 159 28.20 -5.06 -2.40
C ASN A 159 27.41 -6.37 -2.41
N LEU A 160 26.50 -6.56 -3.37
CA LEU A 160 25.71 -7.77 -3.51
C LEU A 160 26.59 -9.01 -3.62
N ILE A 161 27.65 -8.95 -4.43
CA ILE A 161 28.60 -10.05 -4.64
C ILE A 161 29.42 -10.32 -3.37
N GLN A 162 29.68 -9.30 -2.55
CA GLN A 162 30.51 -9.41 -1.34
C GLN A 162 29.73 -9.96 -0.14
N ILE A 163 28.40 -9.86 -0.12
CA ILE A 163 27.60 -10.29 1.02
C ILE A 163 27.58 -11.82 1.13
N LYS A 164 27.86 -12.34 2.34
CA LYS A 164 27.96 -13.77 2.62
C LYS A 164 26.73 -14.57 2.18
N GLU A 165 25.55 -14.00 2.32
CA GLU A 165 24.27 -14.63 1.92
C GLU A 165 24.19 -14.90 0.43
N PHE A 166 24.76 -14.01 -0.41
CA PHE A 166 24.79 -14.19 -1.86
C PHE A 166 25.97 -15.04 -2.35
N LYS A 167 27.09 -15.09 -1.61
CA LYS A 167 28.25 -15.94 -1.96
C LYS A 167 27.91 -17.43 -2.03
N ASN A 168 26.90 -17.85 -1.27
CA ASN A 168 26.47 -19.25 -1.20
C ASN A 168 25.29 -19.56 -2.14
N GLN A 169 24.83 -18.59 -2.94
CA GLN A 169 23.74 -18.81 -3.90
C GLN A 169 24.28 -19.21 -5.27
N GLU A 170 23.42 -19.89 -6.04
CA GLU A 170 23.76 -20.19 -7.43
C GLU A 170 23.97 -18.92 -8.25
N LYS A 171 24.92 -18.95 -9.17
CA LYS A 171 25.24 -17.81 -10.07
C LYS A 171 24.01 -17.28 -10.80
N THR A 172 23.03 -18.15 -11.13
CA THR A 172 21.76 -17.76 -11.77
C THR A 172 20.89 -16.87 -10.90
N VAL A 173 20.91 -17.06 -9.57
CA VAL A 173 20.14 -16.22 -8.61
C VAL A 173 20.79 -14.85 -8.49
N ILE A 174 22.11 -14.79 -8.35
CA ILE A 174 22.84 -13.50 -8.30
C ILE A 174 22.61 -12.70 -9.58
N ASN A 175 22.56 -13.36 -10.76
CA ASN A 175 22.27 -12.70 -12.02
C ASN A 175 20.85 -12.09 -12.07
N LYS A 176 19.86 -12.70 -11.40
CA LYS A 176 18.49 -12.17 -11.34
C LYS A 176 18.42 -10.91 -10.47
N GLU A 177 19.08 -10.90 -9.32
CA GLU A 177 19.17 -9.72 -8.45
C GLU A 177 19.91 -8.57 -9.13
N THR A 178 21.04 -8.85 -9.79
CA THR A 178 21.78 -7.87 -10.57
C THR A 178 20.94 -7.29 -11.70
N ARG A 179 20.20 -8.14 -12.43
CA ARG A 179 19.27 -7.69 -13.47
C ARG A 179 18.17 -6.78 -12.93
N ALA A 180 17.65 -7.08 -11.73
CA ALA A 180 16.65 -6.23 -11.11
C ALA A 180 17.18 -4.83 -10.76
N LEU A 181 18.44 -4.73 -10.31
CA LEU A 181 19.12 -3.45 -10.06
C LEU A 181 19.35 -2.65 -11.35
N ILE A 182 19.78 -3.29 -12.43
CA ILE A 182 19.96 -2.64 -13.74
C ILE A 182 18.63 -2.05 -14.24
N TYR A 183 17.54 -2.80 -14.13
CA TYR A 183 16.23 -2.27 -14.51
C TYR A 183 15.76 -1.12 -13.61
N LEU A 184 16.09 -1.15 -12.32
CA LEU A 184 15.79 -0.03 -11.41
C LEU A 184 16.56 1.23 -11.83
N GLN A 185 17.83 1.12 -12.19
CA GLN A 185 18.63 2.23 -12.69
C GLN A 185 18.01 2.85 -13.94
N GLN A 186 17.66 2.04 -14.93
CA GLN A 186 17.02 2.51 -16.16
C GLN A 186 15.64 3.14 -15.91
N TYR A 187 14.90 2.67 -14.92
CA TYR A 187 13.64 3.28 -14.51
C TYR A 187 13.84 4.65 -13.86
N ASN A 188 14.88 4.80 -13.03
CA ASN A 188 15.21 6.09 -12.41
C ASN A 188 15.66 7.11 -13.45
N GLU A 189 16.48 6.71 -14.41
CA GLU A 189 16.90 7.55 -15.54
C GLU A 189 15.68 8.01 -16.37
N PHE A 190 14.71 7.10 -16.60
CA PHE A 190 13.48 7.42 -17.32
C PHE A 190 12.60 8.44 -16.58
N ASN A 191 12.55 8.40 -15.23
CA ASN A 191 11.75 9.32 -14.42
C ASN A 191 12.52 10.55 -13.93
N SER A 192 13.82 10.68 -14.25
CA SER A 192 14.59 11.87 -13.90
C SER A 192 14.14 13.04 -14.77
N PRO A 193 13.78 14.20 -14.19
CA PRO A 193 13.46 15.37 -14.97
C PRO A 193 14.72 15.84 -15.71
N ASN A 194 14.61 16.01 -17.02
CA ASN A 194 15.61 16.73 -17.83
C ASN A 194 15.69 18.19 -17.44
#